data_5d9222de5d288703c139225f681e44b4
#
_entry.id   5d9222de5d288703c139225f681e44b4
#
_cell.length_a   1.000
_cell.length_b   1.000
_cell.length_c   1.000
_cell.angle_alpha   90.00
_cell.angle_beta   90.00
_cell.angle_gamma   90.00
#
_symmetry.space_group_name_H-M   'P 1'
#
loop_
_entity.id
_entity.type
_entity.pdbx_description
1 polymer ?
#
loop_
_entity_poly.entity_id
_entity_poly.type
_entity_poly.pdbx_seq_one_letter_code
_entity_poly.pdbx_strand_id
1 'polypeptide(L)'
;MAHILLGVTGSIAAFKACHLASDWSKQGHEVRVVMTAAAQEFVTPLTFSSLTHTPTRTSMFAAGHRPGATADVAPGPDGPLQISHVADAKWANLLVVAPASADIIAKIACGIADDQLTSTIL
;
A
#
# COMPACT_ATOMS: atom_id res chain seq x y z
N MET A 1 11.75 -14.89 -7.05
CA MET A 1 11.36 -13.50 -6.80
C MET A 1 9.86 -13.38 -6.91
N ALA A 2 9.20 -12.80 -5.92
CA ALA A 2 7.76 -12.59 -5.91
C ALA A 2 7.42 -11.09 -5.85
N HIS A 3 6.25 -10.75 -6.35
CA HIS A 3 5.64 -9.43 -6.18
C HIS A 3 4.73 -9.46 -4.96
N ILE A 4 5.16 -8.84 -3.89
CA ILE A 4 4.45 -8.86 -2.61
C ILE A 4 3.83 -7.49 -2.36
N LEU A 5 2.52 -7.49 -2.13
CA LEU A 5 1.80 -6.31 -1.66
C LEU A 5 1.58 -6.45 -0.16
N LEU A 6 2.18 -5.56 0.62
CA LEU A 6 2.06 -5.52 2.07
C LEU A 6 1.08 -4.42 2.48
N GLY A 7 -0.04 -4.82 3.04
CA GLY A 7 -1.00 -3.92 3.66
C GLY A 7 -0.69 -3.73 5.14
N VAL A 8 -0.47 -2.49 5.56
CA VAL A 8 -0.15 -2.14 6.96
C VAL A 8 -1.31 -1.38 7.57
N THR A 9 -1.86 -1.92 8.65
CA THR A 9 -3.00 -1.34 9.37
C THR A 9 -2.61 -0.75 10.71
N GLY A 10 -3.52 -0.03 11.36
CA GLY A 10 -3.26 0.75 12.55
C GLY A 10 -3.10 -0.09 13.81
N SER A 11 -1.86 -0.41 14.14
CA SER A 11 -1.49 -1.10 15.37
C SER A 11 -0.07 -0.71 15.75
N ILE A 12 0.27 -0.79 17.03
CA ILE A 12 1.66 -0.61 17.48
C ILE A 12 2.60 -1.59 16.76
N ALA A 13 2.14 -2.76 16.39
CA ALA A 13 2.91 -3.74 15.64
C ALA A 13 3.28 -3.31 14.21
N ALA A 14 2.81 -2.16 13.73
CA ALA A 14 3.19 -1.60 12.44
C ALA A 14 4.73 -1.44 12.29
N PHE A 15 5.46 -1.18 13.38
CA PHE A 15 6.92 -1.10 13.32
C PHE A 15 7.57 -2.43 12.93
N LYS A 16 6.97 -3.57 13.30
CA LYS A 16 7.46 -4.89 12.91
C LYS A 16 7.26 -5.17 11.42
N ALA A 17 6.25 -4.57 10.80
CA ALA A 17 6.06 -4.65 9.36
C ALA A 17 7.22 -4.00 8.58
N CYS A 18 7.90 -3.01 9.17
CA CYS A 18 9.11 -2.43 8.59
C CYS A 18 10.24 -3.45 8.47
N HIS A 19 10.44 -4.28 9.48
CA HIS A 19 11.42 -5.38 9.43
C HIS A 19 11.05 -6.40 8.35
N LEU A 20 9.79 -6.77 8.27
CA LEU A 20 9.28 -7.70 7.26
C LEU A 20 9.51 -7.17 5.85
N ALA A 21 9.16 -5.91 5.58
CA ALA A 21 9.37 -5.27 4.29
C ALA A 21 10.87 -5.21 3.92
N SER A 22 11.72 -4.89 4.89
CA SER A 22 13.18 -4.86 4.71
C SER A 22 13.73 -6.24 4.38
N ASP A 23 13.32 -7.26 5.12
CA ASP A 23 13.82 -8.63 4.93
C ASP A 23 13.43 -9.19 3.56
N TRP A 24 12.18 -8.99 3.15
CA TRP A 24 11.72 -9.43 1.83
C TRP A 24 12.44 -8.70 0.68
N SER A 25 12.68 -7.41 0.83
CA SER A 25 13.44 -6.64 -0.16
C SER A 25 14.89 -7.13 -0.26
N LYS A 26 15.52 -7.44 0.86
CA LYS A 26 16.89 -8.02 0.88
C LYS A 26 16.96 -9.42 0.28
N GLN A 27 15.88 -10.17 0.36
CA GLN A 27 15.77 -11.50 -0.27
C GLN A 27 15.52 -11.43 -1.78
N GLY A 28 15.39 -10.24 -2.34
CA GLY A 28 15.21 -10.02 -3.78
C GLY A 28 13.76 -10.02 -4.25
N HIS A 29 12.78 -9.95 -3.33
CA HIS A 29 11.39 -9.75 -3.69
C HIS A 29 11.11 -8.28 -3.99
N GLU A 30 10.19 -8.03 -4.92
CA GLU A 30 9.62 -6.70 -5.07
C GLU A 30 8.48 -6.51 -4.08
N VAL A 31 8.61 -5.49 -3.22
CA VAL A 31 7.63 -5.20 -2.18
C VAL A 31 7.03 -3.83 -2.41
N ARG A 32 5.72 -3.77 -2.52
CA ARG A 32 4.94 -2.53 -2.46
C ARG A 32 4.15 -2.48 -1.18
N VAL A 33 4.02 -1.31 -0.61
CA VAL A 33 3.34 -1.13 0.67
C VAL A 33 2.14 -0.20 0.51
N VAL A 34 1.03 -0.62 1.09
CA VAL A 34 -0.20 0.18 1.21
C VAL A 34 -0.48 0.39 2.69
N MET A 35 -0.57 1.63 3.12
CA MET A 35 -0.86 1.99 4.50
C MET A 35 -2.28 2.54 4.63
N THR A 36 -2.99 2.08 5.67
CA THR A 36 -4.22 2.76 6.09
C THR A 36 -3.91 4.10 6.75
N ALA A 37 -4.90 4.97 6.87
CA ALA A 37 -4.74 6.23 7.59
C ALA A 37 -4.30 6.02 9.04
N ALA A 38 -4.87 5.02 9.72
CA ALA A 38 -4.51 4.67 11.09
C ALA A 38 -3.07 4.16 11.21
N ALA A 39 -2.55 3.42 10.21
CA ALA A 39 -1.16 2.97 10.21
C ALA A 39 -0.17 4.14 10.21
N GLN A 40 -0.51 5.23 9.56
CA GLN A 40 0.33 6.43 9.47
C GLN A 40 0.49 7.18 10.79
N GLU A 41 -0.35 6.91 11.78
CA GLU A 41 -0.20 7.41 13.15
C GLU A 41 0.95 6.71 13.91
N PHE A 42 1.37 5.53 13.47
CA PHE A 42 2.43 4.74 14.10
C PHE A 42 3.75 4.79 13.34
N VAL A 43 3.71 4.77 12.01
CA VAL A 43 4.88 4.75 11.14
C VAL A 43 4.60 5.63 9.92
N THR A 44 5.61 6.35 9.44
CA THR A 44 5.43 7.20 8.25
C THR A 44 5.57 6.42 6.96
N PRO A 45 4.89 6.85 5.88
CA PRO A 45 5.07 6.26 4.54
C PRO A 45 6.52 6.29 4.06
N LEU A 46 7.27 7.32 4.43
CA LEU A 46 8.68 7.47 4.08
C LEU A 46 9.53 6.30 4.58
N THR A 47 9.24 5.77 5.77
CA THR A 47 9.95 4.61 6.32
C THR A 47 9.86 3.42 5.38
N PHE A 48 8.66 3.08 4.92
CA PHE A 48 8.47 1.98 3.99
C PHE A 48 9.07 2.24 2.61
N SER A 49 8.89 3.44 2.07
CA SER A 49 9.47 3.80 0.77
C SER A 49 11.00 3.69 0.77
N SER A 50 11.63 4.07 1.88
CA SER A 50 13.08 3.96 2.05
C SER A 50 13.56 2.50 2.13
N LEU A 51 12.77 1.61 2.70
CA LEU A 51 13.11 0.20 2.86
C LEU A 51 12.87 -0.62 1.60
N THR A 52 11.80 -0.31 0.87
CA THR A 52 11.38 -1.10 -0.30
C THR A 52 11.85 -0.50 -1.63
N HIS A 53 12.32 0.75 -1.62
CA HIS A 53 12.70 1.53 -2.80
C HIS A 53 11.54 1.72 -3.79
N THR A 54 10.30 1.61 -3.30
CA THR A 54 9.08 1.85 -4.06
C THR A 54 8.18 2.84 -3.32
N PRO A 55 7.38 3.65 -4.02
CA PRO A 55 6.45 4.56 -3.37
C PRO A 55 5.42 3.82 -2.52
N THR A 56 5.24 4.27 -1.28
CA THR A 56 4.19 3.76 -0.40
C THR A 56 2.85 4.39 -0.76
N ARG A 57 1.83 3.57 -0.93
CA ARG A 57 0.49 4.05 -1.24
C ARG A 57 -0.30 4.32 0.03
N THR A 58 -0.91 5.49 0.09
CA THR A 58 -1.69 5.95 1.26
C THR A 58 -3.10 6.41 0.90
N SER A 59 -3.39 6.60 -0.37
CA SER A 59 -4.67 7.12 -0.86
C SER A 59 -5.05 6.47 -2.19
N MET A 60 -6.35 6.32 -2.42
CA MET A 60 -6.91 5.89 -3.71
C MET A 60 -6.71 6.95 -4.80
N PHE A 61 -6.55 8.19 -4.39
CA PHE A 61 -6.32 9.31 -5.29
C PHE A 61 -4.84 9.63 -5.29
N ALA A 62 -4.24 9.77 -6.48
CA ALA A 62 -2.83 10.10 -6.61
C ALA A 62 -2.49 11.33 -5.75
N ALA A 63 -1.37 11.27 -5.06
CA ALA A 63 -0.83 12.43 -4.35
C ALA A 63 -0.58 13.54 -5.38
N GLY A 64 -1.50 14.48 -5.48
CA GLY A 64 -1.48 15.54 -6.50
C GLY A 64 -2.81 16.24 -6.66
N HIS A 65 -3.88 15.70 -6.08
CA HIS A 65 -5.13 16.44 -6.05
C HIS A 65 -5.11 17.48 -4.90
N ARG A 66 -4.09 18.32 -4.89
CA ARG A 66 -4.23 19.66 -4.31
C ARG A 66 -5.02 20.49 -5.33
N PRO A 67 -6.08 21.20 -4.94
CA PRO A 67 -6.69 22.20 -5.82
C PRO A 67 -5.61 23.16 -6.29
N GLY A 68 -5.27 23.16 -7.59
CA GLY A 68 -4.26 24.01 -8.18
C GLY A 68 -2.89 23.37 -8.48
N ALA A 69 -2.65 22.12 -8.17
CA ALA A 69 -1.48 21.40 -8.64
C ALA A 69 -1.80 20.76 -10.00
N THR A 70 -1.08 21.15 -11.03
CA THR A 70 -1.05 20.42 -12.30
C THR A 70 -0.53 19.03 -12.00
N ALA A 71 -1.40 18.04 -12.17
CA ALA A 71 -1.05 16.64 -11.95
C ALA A 71 -0.05 16.23 -13.03
N ASP A 72 1.23 16.21 -12.69
CA ASP A 72 2.20 15.39 -13.39
C ASP A 72 1.94 13.92 -12.98
N VAL A 73 0.81 13.40 -13.45
CA VAL A 73 0.61 11.96 -13.51
C VAL A 73 1.48 11.48 -14.66
N ALA A 74 2.70 11.04 -14.34
CA ALA A 74 3.50 10.36 -15.33
C ALA A 74 2.68 9.17 -15.87
N PRO A 75 2.42 9.09 -17.18
CA PRO A 75 1.76 7.95 -17.75
C PRO A 75 2.61 6.72 -17.45
N GLY A 76 2.01 5.70 -16.81
CA GLY A 76 2.63 4.40 -16.68
C GLY A 76 2.88 3.81 -18.08
N PRO A 77 3.75 2.80 -18.20
CA PRO A 77 4.13 2.21 -19.48
C PRO A 77 2.96 1.65 -20.32
N ASP A 78 1.77 1.55 -19.73
CA ASP A 78 0.58 0.96 -20.37
C ASP A 78 -0.58 1.95 -20.62
N GLY A 79 -0.32 3.27 -20.68
CA GLY A 79 -1.31 4.27 -21.09
C GLY A 79 -1.94 5.09 -19.96
N PRO A 80 -2.86 6.00 -20.28
CA PRO A 80 -3.32 7.04 -19.35
C PRO A 80 -4.22 6.47 -18.25
N LEU A 81 -3.95 6.88 -16.99
CA LEU A 81 -4.78 6.70 -15.80
C LEU A 81 -4.98 5.24 -15.36
N GLN A 82 -3.93 4.59 -14.90
CA GLN A 82 -4.11 3.36 -14.11
C GLN A 82 -4.68 3.70 -12.74
N ILE A 83 -5.84 3.13 -12.44
CA ILE A 83 -6.41 3.17 -11.09
C ILE A 83 -5.49 2.34 -10.19
N SER A 84 -4.85 2.97 -9.22
CA SER A 84 -3.73 2.41 -8.47
C SER A 84 -4.06 1.10 -7.74
N HIS A 85 -5.23 0.98 -7.13
CA HIS A 85 -5.64 -0.24 -6.43
C HIS A 85 -5.86 -1.43 -7.38
N VAL A 86 -6.37 -1.18 -8.58
CA VAL A 86 -6.54 -2.22 -9.61
C VAL A 86 -5.17 -2.65 -10.17
N ALA A 87 -4.28 -1.69 -10.40
CA ALA A 87 -2.94 -1.97 -10.88
C ALA A 87 -2.14 -2.80 -9.86
N ASP A 88 -2.22 -2.46 -8.58
CA ASP A 88 -1.54 -3.19 -7.51
C ASP A 88 -2.12 -4.60 -7.31
N ALA A 89 -3.44 -4.75 -7.42
CA ALA A 89 -4.09 -6.06 -7.35
C ALA A 89 -3.64 -7.00 -8.49
N LYS A 90 -3.49 -6.47 -9.69
CA LYS A 90 -3.00 -7.25 -10.85
C LYS A 90 -1.50 -7.54 -10.78
N TRP A 91 -0.73 -6.63 -10.22
CA TRP A 91 0.71 -6.76 -10.11
C TRP A 91 1.13 -7.80 -9.06
N ALA A 92 0.40 -7.90 -7.95
CA ALA A 92 0.78 -8.72 -6.81
C ALA A 92 0.59 -10.23 -7.07
N ASN A 93 1.60 -11.02 -6.71
CA ASN A 93 1.46 -12.48 -6.59
C ASN A 93 0.92 -12.86 -5.21
N LEU A 94 1.20 -12.05 -4.21
CA LEU A 94 0.80 -12.28 -2.83
C LEU A 94 0.43 -10.94 -2.18
N LEU A 95 -0.71 -10.94 -1.50
CA LEU A 95 -1.13 -9.87 -0.59
C LEU A 95 -0.99 -10.36 0.84
N VAL A 96 -0.27 -9.60 1.65
CA VAL A 96 -0.14 -9.84 3.10
C VAL A 96 -0.63 -8.62 3.85
N VAL A 97 -1.52 -8.81 4.81
CA VAL A 97 -1.97 -7.74 5.71
C VAL A 97 -1.33 -7.97 7.08
N ALA A 98 -0.38 -7.15 7.44
CA ALA A 98 0.35 -7.26 8.70
C ALA A 98 0.85 -5.87 9.18
N PRO A 99 0.49 -5.43 10.38
CA PRO A 99 -0.49 -6.04 11.27
C PRO A 99 -1.91 -5.94 10.70
N ALA A 100 -2.79 -6.87 11.06
CA ALA A 100 -4.20 -6.82 10.70
C ALA A 100 -5.03 -6.38 11.92
N SER A 101 -5.56 -5.17 11.89
CA SER A 101 -6.44 -4.65 12.93
C SER A 101 -7.82 -5.32 12.87
N ALA A 102 -8.56 -5.29 13.96
CA ALA A 102 -9.94 -5.76 13.98
C ALA A 102 -10.82 -5.01 12.96
N ASP A 103 -10.57 -3.73 12.76
CA ASP A 103 -11.25 -2.90 11.77
C ASP A 103 -11.05 -3.45 10.34
N ILE A 104 -9.82 -3.74 9.92
CA ILE A 104 -9.56 -4.28 8.58
C ILE A 104 -10.16 -5.67 8.41
N ILE A 105 -10.11 -6.52 9.43
CA ILE A 105 -10.70 -7.86 9.38
C ILE A 105 -12.21 -7.76 9.20
N ALA A 106 -12.87 -6.89 9.94
CA ALA A 106 -14.30 -6.66 9.83
C ALA A 106 -14.69 -6.10 8.45
N LYS A 107 -13.93 -5.15 7.92
CA LYS A 107 -14.16 -4.57 6.59
C LYS A 107 -14.02 -5.61 5.48
N ILE A 108 -12.98 -6.44 5.54
CA ILE A 108 -12.79 -7.54 4.57
C ILE A 108 -13.97 -8.51 4.64
N ALA A 109 -14.38 -8.91 5.82
CA ALA A 109 -15.48 -9.85 6.02
C ALA A 109 -16.83 -9.31 5.51
N CYS A 110 -17.06 -7.99 5.60
CA CYS A 110 -18.30 -7.33 5.18
C CYS A 110 -18.24 -6.76 3.76
N GLY A 111 -17.11 -6.87 3.05
CA GLY A 111 -16.96 -6.33 1.70
C GLY A 111 -16.94 -4.80 1.64
N ILE A 112 -16.39 -4.13 2.65
CA ILE A 112 -16.28 -2.67 2.69
C ILE A 112 -14.97 -2.25 2.03
N ALA A 113 -15.08 -1.43 0.98
CA ALA A 113 -13.95 -0.88 0.23
C ALA A 113 -13.95 0.65 0.32
N ASP A 114 -13.49 1.19 1.43
CA ASP A 114 -13.53 2.63 1.73
C ASP A 114 -12.16 3.31 1.74
N ASP A 115 -11.07 2.57 1.50
CA ASP A 115 -9.73 3.11 1.36
C ASP A 115 -8.90 2.35 0.29
N GLN A 116 -7.64 2.75 0.13
CA GLN A 116 -6.74 2.12 -0.85
C GLN A 116 -6.55 0.62 -0.58
N LEU A 117 -6.33 0.23 0.67
CA LEU A 117 -6.08 -1.17 1.03
C LEU A 117 -7.32 -2.04 0.82
N THR A 118 -8.45 -1.66 1.38
CA THR A 118 -9.70 -2.42 1.24
C THR A 118 -10.15 -2.51 -0.21
N SER A 119 -9.98 -1.46 -0.99
CA SER A 119 -10.28 -1.47 -2.43
C SER A 119 -9.36 -2.39 -3.22
N THR A 120 -8.10 -2.55 -2.80
CA THR A 120 -7.16 -3.47 -3.44
C THR A 120 -7.48 -4.92 -3.12
N ILE A 121 -7.95 -5.21 -1.90
CA ILE A 121 -8.32 -6.56 -1.45
C ILE A 121 -9.55 -7.08 -2.17
N LEU A 122 -10.52 -6.24 -2.41
CA LEU A 122 -11.80 -6.58 -3.04
C LEU A 122 -11.74 -6.44 -4.56
#